data_5e01077069afffaacc8e5270dd307abc
#
_entry.id   5e01077069afffaacc8e5270dd307abc
#
_cell.length_a   1.000
_cell.length_b   1.000
_cell.length_c   1.000
_cell.angle_alpha   90.00
_cell.angle_beta   90.00
_cell.angle_gamma   90.00
#
_symmetry.space_group_name_H-M   'P 1'
#
loop_
_entity.id
_entity.type
_entity.pdbx_description
1 polymer ?
#
loop_
_entity_poly.entity_id
_entity_poly.type
_entity_poly.pdbx_seq_one_letter_code
_entity_poly.pdbx_strand_id
1 'polypeptide(L)'
;MRILVHDYSGHPFQAQLSRELARRGHEVVHSTCTAYVSGKGRLAGDVAGLRFATIGDGVRLRKEAYFRRLGQETRLGLELARQVRREKPDVALLSNLPIPVLVVTAAVLRRLRIPWVLWHQDVTAVALESFAAADVAKSMRLAAKVFGAGEKWSARQAAAIVVIADSFVRVHERWGTAGKVTVIPNWAPLDEIVPVARANAWSAEHGLDGVRTVLYSGTLGLKHNPVLLVRLAERLRDRGGPVRLVVVNDGPAVPVLRDAAAARGVELTLLPFQPYERLPEVLGSGDVLVVLLDPDAGQFSVPSKTLSYLCAGRPVLGLMPAGNLAARLLRQAGSAVFPPEEAALDRAAAWVQEVLSDPARAEQLGKESRALAEREFALEGCASRFEAILTSAAGHRHRP
;
A
#
# COMPACT_ATOMS: atom_id res chain seq x y z
N MET A 1 25.11 -1.82 -12.57
CA MET A 1 24.28 -2.97 -12.99
C MET A 1 23.06 -2.50 -13.75
N ARG A 2 22.56 -3.33 -14.66
CA ARG A 2 21.25 -3.11 -15.28
C ARG A 2 20.16 -3.82 -14.46
N ILE A 3 19.24 -3.05 -13.91
CA ILE A 3 18.18 -3.53 -13.03
C ILE A 3 16.82 -3.33 -13.71
N LEU A 4 16.00 -4.38 -13.77
CA LEU A 4 14.61 -4.25 -14.13
C LEU A 4 13.76 -4.27 -12.86
N VAL A 5 13.12 -3.16 -12.53
CA VAL A 5 12.13 -3.08 -11.46
C VAL A 5 10.75 -3.13 -12.10
N HIS A 6 9.97 -4.17 -11.82
CA HIS A 6 8.59 -4.22 -12.26
C HIS A 6 7.63 -4.13 -11.07
N ASP A 7 6.85 -3.05 -11.06
CA ASP A 7 5.73 -2.84 -10.15
C ASP A 7 4.41 -2.87 -10.91
N TYR A 8 3.65 -3.91 -10.73
CA TYR A 8 2.37 -4.08 -11.42
C TYR A 8 1.37 -2.96 -11.11
N SER A 9 1.38 -2.47 -9.89
CA SER A 9 0.41 -1.48 -9.40
C SER A 9 0.83 -0.03 -9.67
N GLY A 10 2.13 0.26 -9.78
CA GLY A 10 2.67 1.61 -9.96
C GLY A 10 2.71 2.43 -8.67
N HIS A 11 2.97 1.81 -7.52
CA HIS A 11 3.04 2.52 -6.25
C HIS A 11 4.22 3.50 -6.17
N PRO A 12 4.08 4.64 -5.47
CA PRO A 12 5.12 5.68 -5.40
C PRO A 12 6.47 5.17 -4.90
N PHE A 13 6.48 4.33 -3.88
CA PHE A 13 7.72 3.88 -3.23
C PHE A 13 8.57 2.99 -4.15
N GLN A 14 8.01 2.18 -5.06
CA GLN A 14 8.83 1.45 -6.02
C GLN A 14 9.51 2.40 -7.03
N ALA A 15 8.80 3.44 -7.47
CA ALA A 15 9.40 4.45 -8.34
C ALA A 15 10.49 5.26 -7.63
N GLN A 16 10.33 5.56 -6.34
CA GLN A 16 11.36 6.19 -5.50
C GLN A 16 12.60 5.31 -5.38
N LEU A 17 12.44 4.00 -5.13
CA LEU A 17 13.56 3.06 -5.11
C LEU A 17 14.32 3.06 -6.44
N SER A 18 13.58 3.05 -7.56
CA SER A 18 14.20 3.06 -8.88
C SER A 18 15.00 4.33 -9.15
N ARG A 19 14.52 5.50 -8.71
CA ARG A 19 15.26 6.76 -8.78
C ARG A 19 16.52 6.72 -7.93
N GLU A 20 16.42 6.20 -6.72
CA GLU A 20 17.54 6.12 -5.79
C GLU A 20 18.62 5.16 -6.31
N LEU A 21 18.23 3.99 -6.83
CA LEU A 21 19.17 3.08 -7.48
C LEU A 21 19.87 3.71 -8.70
N ALA A 22 19.14 4.49 -9.49
CA ALA A 22 19.74 5.22 -10.63
C ALA A 22 20.72 6.31 -10.15
N ARG A 23 20.40 7.08 -9.10
CA ARG A 23 21.33 8.05 -8.48
C ARG A 23 22.62 7.40 -7.99
N ARG A 24 22.55 6.14 -7.56
CA ARG A 24 23.71 5.32 -7.14
C ARG A 24 24.49 4.72 -8.31
N GLY A 25 24.17 5.10 -9.55
CA GLY A 25 24.92 4.71 -10.75
C GLY A 25 24.46 3.39 -11.39
N HIS A 26 23.27 2.89 -11.07
CA HIS A 26 22.69 1.75 -11.77
C HIS A 26 21.91 2.19 -13.02
N GLU A 27 21.88 1.32 -14.04
CA GLU A 27 20.94 1.46 -15.17
C GLU A 27 19.62 0.80 -14.78
N VAL A 28 18.57 1.60 -14.58
CA VAL A 28 17.28 1.10 -14.07
C VAL A 28 16.19 1.25 -15.12
N VAL A 29 15.50 0.16 -15.41
CA VAL A 29 14.24 0.14 -16.15
C VAL A 29 13.12 -0.09 -15.16
N HIS A 30 12.32 0.95 -14.90
CA HIS A 30 11.12 0.85 -14.08
C HIS A 30 9.90 0.57 -14.95
N SER A 31 9.26 -0.56 -14.75
CA SER A 31 8.13 -1.04 -15.55
C SER A 31 6.86 -1.12 -14.71
N THR A 32 5.74 -0.62 -15.26
CA THR A 32 4.41 -0.69 -14.61
C THR A 32 3.36 -1.29 -15.55
N CYS A 33 2.21 -1.69 -15.01
CA CYS A 33 1.08 -2.16 -15.81
C CYS A 33 0.04 -1.05 -16.00
N THR A 34 -0.23 -0.67 -17.25
CA THR A 34 -1.25 0.35 -17.60
C THR A 34 -2.67 -0.19 -17.47
N ALA A 35 -2.85 -1.51 -17.57
CA ALA A 35 -4.15 -2.16 -17.43
C ALA A 35 -4.69 -2.13 -15.99
N TYR A 36 -3.84 -1.87 -14.99
CA TYR A 36 -4.23 -1.77 -13.59
C TYR A 36 -4.43 -0.32 -13.17
N VAL A 37 -5.62 -0.02 -12.66
CA VAL A 37 -5.97 1.33 -12.16
C VAL A 37 -5.67 1.41 -10.67
N SER A 38 -4.72 2.26 -10.30
CA SER A 38 -4.34 2.58 -8.92
C SER A 38 -3.87 4.02 -8.83
N GLY A 39 -3.77 4.55 -7.62
CA GLY A 39 -3.08 5.83 -7.39
C GLY A 39 -1.59 5.67 -7.66
N LYS A 40 -1.16 6.01 -8.88
CA LYS A 40 0.23 5.91 -9.31
C LYS A 40 1.04 7.08 -8.80
N GLY A 41 2.28 6.83 -8.42
CA GLY A 41 3.26 7.86 -8.14
C GLY A 41 3.73 8.57 -9.41
N ARG A 42 4.63 9.54 -9.25
CA ARG A 42 5.26 10.24 -10.38
C ARG A 42 6.11 9.26 -11.20
N LEU A 43 5.66 8.97 -12.42
CA LEU A 43 6.31 8.03 -13.35
C LEU A 43 7.03 8.78 -14.50
N ALA A 44 7.51 10.00 -14.25
CA ALA A 44 8.34 10.75 -15.21
C ALA A 44 9.82 10.56 -14.89
N GLY A 45 10.63 10.36 -15.92
CA GLY A 45 12.08 10.23 -15.79
C GLY A 45 12.75 11.60 -15.71
N ASP A 46 13.44 11.85 -14.61
CA ASP A 46 14.22 13.05 -14.32
C ASP A 46 15.61 12.72 -13.75
N VAL A 47 15.96 11.43 -13.73
CA VAL A 47 17.22 10.92 -13.20
C VAL A 47 17.98 10.18 -14.29
N ALA A 48 19.26 10.54 -14.49
CA ALA A 48 20.13 9.84 -15.42
C ALA A 48 20.23 8.34 -15.09
N GLY A 49 20.17 7.49 -16.10
CA GLY A 49 20.18 6.03 -15.91
C GLY A 49 18.81 5.41 -15.58
N LEU A 50 17.75 6.21 -15.38
CA LEU A 50 16.39 5.70 -15.17
C LEU A 50 15.54 5.85 -16.43
N ARG A 51 14.84 4.77 -16.79
CA ARG A 51 13.84 4.77 -17.85
C ARG A 51 12.55 4.12 -17.36
N PHE A 52 11.43 4.78 -17.63
CA PHE A 52 10.11 4.20 -17.39
C PHE A 52 9.61 3.44 -18.61
N ALA A 53 8.94 2.32 -18.38
CA ALA A 53 8.36 1.48 -19.40
C ALA A 53 7.01 0.92 -18.91
N THR A 54 6.17 0.48 -19.82
CA THR A 54 4.85 -0.06 -19.52
C THR A 54 4.64 -1.43 -20.15
N ILE A 55 3.71 -2.19 -19.57
CA ILE A 55 3.06 -3.35 -20.19
C ILE A 55 1.55 -3.16 -20.12
N GLY A 56 0.81 -3.87 -20.97
CA GLY A 56 -0.66 -3.89 -20.92
C GLY A 56 -1.33 -2.68 -21.57
N ASP A 57 -0.65 -1.99 -22.47
CA ASP A 57 -1.22 -0.86 -23.19
C ASP A 57 -2.45 -1.30 -24.00
N GLY A 58 -3.56 -0.55 -23.83
CA GLY A 58 -4.85 -0.87 -24.44
C GLY A 58 -5.61 -2.05 -23.81
N VAL A 59 -5.09 -2.69 -22.76
CA VAL A 59 -5.79 -3.77 -22.06
C VAL A 59 -6.65 -3.19 -20.94
N ARG A 60 -7.95 -3.50 -20.96
CA ARG A 60 -8.87 -3.21 -19.85
C ARG A 60 -9.14 -4.51 -19.09
N LEU A 61 -8.68 -4.60 -17.86
CA LEU A 61 -8.94 -5.76 -16.99
C LEU A 61 -10.41 -5.80 -16.60
N ARG A 62 -11.08 -6.92 -16.92
CA ARG A 62 -12.48 -7.15 -16.54
C ARG A 62 -12.53 -7.84 -15.18
N LYS A 63 -12.95 -7.12 -14.16
CA LYS A 63 -13.01 -7.62 -12.76
C LYS A 63 -14.03 -8.76 -12.59
N GLU A 64 -15.05 -8.83 -13.43
CA GLU A 64 -16.21 -9.72 -13.28
C GLU A 64 -16.11 -11.07 -14.01
N ALA A 65 -15.12 -11.26 -14.90
CA ALA A 65 -14.98 -12.45 -15.73
C ALA A 65 -13.68 -13.21 -15.41
N TYR A 66 -13.72 -14.11 -14.43
CA TYR A 66 -12.56 -14.85 -13.90
C TYR A 66 -11.68 -15.52 -14.96
N PHE A 67 -12.25 -16.31 -15.86
CA PHE A 67 -11.47 -17.00 -16.92
C PHE A 67 -10.87 -16.03 -17.94
N ARG A 68 -11.59 -14.98 -18.30
CA ARG A 68 -11.06 -13.93 -19.21
C ARG A 68 -9.92 -13.18 -18.55
N ARG A 69 -10.06 -12.88 -17.27
CA ARG A 69 -9.01 -12.24 -16.48
C ARG A 69 -7.76 -13.08 -16.39
N LEU A 70 -7.88 -14.41 -16.18
CA LEU A 70 -6.75 -15.33 -16.17
C LEU A 70 -5.98 -15.30 -17.51
N GLY A 71 -6.70 -15.33 -18.65
CA GLY A 71 -6.09 -15.18 -19.97
C GLY A 71 -5.40 -13.84 -20.18
N GLN A 72 -6.03 -12.73 -19.72
CA GLN A 72 -5.44 -11.40 -19.79
C GLN A 72 -4.16 -11.29 -18.94
N GLU A 73 -4.18 -11.79 -17.70
CA GLU A 73 -3.02 -11.78 -16.81
C GLU A 73 -1.89 -12.67 -17.36
N THR A 74 -2.20 -13.81 -17.95
CA THR A 74 -1.20 -14.66 -18.63
C THR A 74 -0.55 -13.92 -19.80
N ARG A 75 -1.34 -13.20 -20.61
CA ARG A 75 -0.83 -12.36 -21.70
C ARG A 75 0.09 -11.24 -21.18
N LEU A 76 -0.29 -10.57 -20.11
CA LEU A 76 0.56 -9.56 -19.45
C LEU A 76 1.88 -10.16 -18.95
N GLY A 77 1.85 -11.40 -18.42
CA GLY A 77 3.05 -12.14 -18.06
C GLY A 77 3.97 -12.40 -19.27
N LEU A 78 3.40 -12.73 -20.44
CA LEU A 78 4.17 -12.89 -21.67
C LEU A 78 4.74 -11.55 -22.18
N GLU A 79 4.02 -10.44 -22.01
CA GLU A 79 4.52 -9.11 -22.36
C GLU A 79 5.70 -8.71 -21.47
N LEU A 80 5.59 -8.92 -20.15
CA LEU A 80 6.70 -8.71 -19.22
C LEU A 80 7.89 -9.61 -19.54
N ALA A 81 7.65 -10.87 -19.89
CA ALA A 81 8.71 -11.79 -20.30
C ALA A 81 9.43 -11.35 -21.58
N ARG A 82 8.71 -10.75 -22.55
CA ARG A 82 9.33 -10.14 -23.75
C ARG A 82 10.17 -8.92 -23.36
N GLN A 83 9.68 -8.11 -22.44
CA GLN A 83 10.42 -6.95 -21.91
C GLN A 83 11.72 -7.42 -21.22
N VAL A 84 11.67 -8.44 -20.35
CA VAL A 84 12.88 -9.03 -19.74
C VAL A 84 13.91 -9.47 -20.79
N ARG A 85 13.44 -10.14 -21.87
CA ARG A 85 14.34 -10.58 -22.96
C ARG A 85 14.98 -9.41 -23.71
N ARG A 86 14.24 -8.32 -23.93
CA ARG A 86 14.72 -7.12 -24.61
C ARG A 86 15.72 -6.36 -23.76
N GLU A 87 15.40 -6.15 -22.49
CA GLU A 87 16.21 -5.36 -21.55
C GLU A 87 17.47 -6.09 -21.07
N LYS A 88 17.46 -7.41 -21.04
CA LYS A 88 18.58 -8.28 -20.59
C LYS A 88 19.17 -7.81 -19.26
N PRO A 89 18.36 -7.65 -18.19
CA PRO A 89 18.84 -7.14 -16.93
C PRO A 89 19.83 -8.11 -16.28
N ASP A 90 20.75 -7.58 -15.45
CA ASP A 90 21.63 -8.37 -14.60
C ASP A 90 20.82 -9.01 -13.46
N VAL A 91 19.81 -8.29 -12.97
CA VAL A 91 18.85 -8.74 -11.94
C VAL A 91 17.49 -8.07 -12.16
N ALA A 92 16.42 -8.80 -11.82
CA ALA A 92 15.06 -8.25 -11.81
C ALA A 92 14.51 -8.18 -10.38
N LEU A 93 13.77 -7.10 -10.07
CA LEU A 93 12.98 -6.94 -8.85
C LEU A 93 11.49 -6.94 -9.25
N LEU A 94 10.75 -7.92 -8.77
CA LEU A 94 9.34 -8.12 -9.12
C LEU A 94 8.44 -7.86 -7.91
N SER A 95 7.46 -6.97 -8.07
CA SER A 95 6.57 -6.53 -6.99
C SER A 95 5.10 -6.50 -7.44
N ASN A 96 4.21 -6.88 -6.54
CA ASN A 96 2.74 -6.77 -6.69
C ASN A 96 2.13 -7.50 -7.91
N LEU A 97 2.77 -8.54 -8.40
CA LEU A 97 2.29 -9.27 -9.57
C LEU A 97 1.11 -10.19 -9.23
N PRO A 98 0.04 -10.18 -10.03
CA PRO A 98 -0.92 -11.27 -10.03
C PRO A 98 -0.22 -12.61 -10.27
N ILE A 99 -0.72 -13.67 -9.65
CA ILE A 99 -0.06 -14.99 -9.67
C ILE A 99 0.19 -15.50 -11.11
N PRO A 100 -0.73 -15.37 -12.07
CA PRO A 100 -0.46 -15.78 -13.45
C PRO A 100 0.70 -15.02 -14.11
N VAL A 101 0.79 -13.71 -13.88
CA VAL A 101 1.90 -12.87 -14.36
C VAL A 101 3.21 -13.31 -13.71
N LEU A 102 3.19 -13.53 -12.39
CA LEU A 102 4.35 -13.93 -11.60
C LEU A 102 4.90 -15.29 -12.08
N VAL A 103 4.03 -16.29 -12.23
CA VAL A 103 4.43 -17.65 -12.66
C VAL A 103 5.06 -17.65 -14.05
N VAL A 104 4.43 -16.97 -15.02
CA VAL A 104 4.97 -16.86 -16.39
C VAL A 104 6.32 -16.17 -16.40
N THR A 105 6.44 -15.03 -15.67
CA THR A 105 7.68 -14.27 -15.63
C THR A 105 8.79 -15.04 -14.92
N ALA A 106 8.50 -15.70 -13.80
CA ALA A 106 9.46 -16.51 -13.06
C ALA A 106 9.98 -17.70 -13.91
N ALA A 107 9.11 -18.35 -14.68
CA ALA A 107 9.51 -19.43 -15.59
C ALA A 107 10.48 -18.93 -16.67
N VAL A 108 10.25 -17.73 -17.22
CA VAL A 108 11.13 -17.15 -18.24
C VAL A 108 12.46 -16.70 -17.63
N LEU A 109 12.46 -16.03 -16.48
CA LEU A 109 13.68 -15.63 -15.77
C LEU A 109 14.56 -16.84 -15.45
N ARG A 110 13.95 -17.93 -14.95
CA ARG A 110 14.64 -19.20 -14.72
C ARG A 110 15.27 -19.75 -15.99
N ARG A 111 14.52 -19.80 -17.11
CA ARG A 111 15.03 -20.30 -18.41
C ARG A 111 16.19 -19.45 -18.94
N LEU A 112 16.13 -18.14 -18.75
CA LEU A 112 17.16 -17.19 -19.17
C LEU A 112 18.33 -17.11 -18.18
N ARG A 113 18.26 -17.80 -17.05
CA ARG A 113 19.23 -17.74 -15.96
C ARG A 113 19.46 -16.31 -15.48
N ILE A 114 18.41 -15.48 -15.47
CA ILE A 114 18.42 -14.14 -14.91
C ILE A 114 17.98 -14.23 -13.44
N PRO A 115 18.84 -13.87 -12.48
CA PRO A 115 18.45 -13.84 -11.07
C PRO A 115 17.40 -12.76 -10.83
N TRP A 116 16.53 -13.01 -9.85
CA TRP A 116 15.50 -12.04 -9.52
C TRP A 116 15.15 -12.11 -8.05
N VAL A 117 14.63 -10.99 -7.56
CA VAL A 117 14.20 -10.78 -6.19
C VAL A 117 12.68 -10.62 -6.19
N LEU A 118 12.00 -11.34 -5.31
CA LEU A 118 10.57 -11.16 -5.06
C LEU A 118 10.38 -10.12 -3.96
N TRP A 119 9.79 -8.98 -4.29
CA TRP A 119 9.31 -8.04 -3.30
C TRP A 119 7.85 -8.35 -2.97
N HIS A 120 7.66 -9.14 -1.92
CA HIS A 120 6.38 -9.74 -1.56
C HIS A 120 5.63 -8.83 -0.56
N GLN A 121 4.78 -7.98 -1.07
CA GLN A 121 4.04 -6.98 -0.29
C GLN A 121 2.65 -7.45 0.16
N ASP A 122 2.01 -8.30 -0.63
CA ASP A 122 0.74 -8.96 -0.32
C ASP A 122 0.90 -10.46 -0.60
N VAL A 123 0.55 -11.32 0.35
CA VAL A 123 0.58 -12.76 0.18
C VAL A 123 -0.79 -13.23 -0.29
N THR A 124 -0.95 -13.31 -1.61
CA THR A 124 -2.24 -13.63 -2.25
C THR A 124 -2.76 -15.01 -1.85
N ALA A 125 -1.88 -16.00 -1.67
CA ALA A 125 -2.25 -17.34 -1.22
C ALA A 125 -2.96 -17.32 0.13
N VAL A 126 -2.47 -16.54 1.09
CA VAL A 126 -3.09 -16.41 2.43
C VAL A 126 -4.46 -15.76 2.33
N ALA A 127 -4.59 -14.71 1.53
CA ALA A 127 -5.88 -14.07 1.29
C ALA A 127 -6.89 -15.06 0.66
N LEU A 128 -6.46 -15.82 -0.34
CA LEU A 128 -7.30 -16.84 -0.99
C LEU A 128 -7.68 -17.99 -0.04
N GLU A 129 -6.76 -18.44 0.82
CA GLU A 129 -7.03 -19.45 1.86
C GLU A 129 -8.09 -18.96 2.85
N SER A 130 -7.99 -17.71 3.30
CA SER A 130 -8.98 -17.10 4.21
C SER A 130 -10.37 -16.99 3.56
N PHE A 131 -10.44 -16.57 2.29
CA PHE A 131 -11.70 -16.56 1.55
C PHE A 131 -12.26 -17.97 1.28
N ALA A 132 -11.41 -18.95 1.03
CA ALA A 132 -11.81 -20.33 0.77
C ALA A 132 -12.24 -21.10 2.05
N ALA A 133 -11.90 -20.61 3.23
CA ALA A 133 -12.36 -21.13 4.52
C ALA A 133 -13.84 -20.79 4.80
N ALA A 134 -14.37 -19.73 4.19
CA ALA A 134 -15.81 -19.45 4.17
C ALA A 134 -16.54 -20.52 3.33
N ASP A 135 -17.88 -20.59 3.45
CA ASP A 135 -18.70 -21.59 2.75
C ASP A 135 -18.78 -21.29 1.24
N VAL A 136 -17.68 -21.60 0.52
CA VAL A 136 -17.52 -21.34 -0.92
C VAL A 136 -17.48 -22.63 -1.73
N ALA A 137 -17.81 -22.52 -3.03
CA ALA A 137 -17.85 -23.63 -3.98
C ALA A 137 -16.52 -24.39 -4.06
N LYS A 138 -16.57 -25.71 -4.23
CA LYS A 138 -15.39 -26.59 -4.35
C LYS A 138 -14.42 -26.13 -5.43
N SER A 139 -14.92 -25.56 -6.54
CA SER A 139 -14.11 -25.00 -7.63
C SER A 139 -13.24 -23.82 -7.17
N MET A 140 -13.76 -22.95 -6.27
CA MET A 140 -12.97 -21.83 -5.72
C MET A 140 -11.88 -22.32 -4.77
N ARG A 141 -12.14 -23.37 -3.99
CA ARG A 141 -11.11 -24.01 -3.14
C ARG A 141 -9.98 -24.61 -3.97
N LEU A 142 -10.33 -25.26 -5.09
CA LEU A 142 -9.32 -25.80 -6.01
C LEU A 142 -8.51 -24.69 -6.66
N ALA A 143 -9.16 -23.62 -7.12
CA ALA A 143 -8.48 -22.45 -7.67
C ALA A 143 -7.50 -21.84 -6.66
N ALA A 144 -7.92 -21.64 -5.40
CA ALA A 144 -7.07 -21.11 -4.34
C ALA A 144 -5.82 -21.98 -4.12
N LYS A 145 -5.96 -23.32 -4.13
CA LYS A 145 -4.83 -24.25 -4.02
C LYS A 145 -3.87 -24.13 -5.20
N VAL A 146 -4.39 -24.05 -6.45
CA VAL A 146 -3.56 -23.93 -7.66
C VAL A 146 -2.80 -22.61 -7.67
N PHE A 147 -3.47 -21.50 -7.34
CA PHE A 147 -2.83 -20.19 -7.25
C PHE A 147 -1.78 -20.16 -6.14
N GLY A 148 -2.11 -20.66 -4.95
CA GLY A 148 -1.17 -20.74 -3.83
C GLY A 148 0.07 -21.60 -4.17
N ALA A 149 -0.11 -22.71 -4.89
CA ALA A 149 1.00 -23.52 -5.38
C ALA A 149 1.88 -22.77 -6.39
N GLY A 150 1.27 -21.96 -7.27
CA GLY A 150 1.98 -21.11 -8.24
C GLY A 150 2.80 -20.01 -7.54
N GLU A 151 2.24 -19.33 -6.54
CA GLU A 151 2.93 -18.31 -5.76
C GLU A 151 4.11 -18.92 -4.97
N LYS A 152 3.87 -20.02 -4.27
CA LYS A 152 4.90 -20.79 -3.56
C LYS A 152 6.01 -21.26 -4.49
N TRP A 153 5.67 -21.80 -5.67
CA TRP A 153 6.65 -22.21 -6.66
C TRP A 153 7.50 -21.03 -7.11
N SER A 154 6.88 -19.89 -7.43
CA SER A 154 7.58 -18.69 -7.85
C SER A 154 8.53 -18.18 -6.75
N ALA A 155 8.10 -18.12 -5.50
CA ALA A 155 8.93 -17.74 -4.37
C ALA A 155 10.18 -18.65 -4.24
N ARG A 156 10.04 -19.95 -4.51
CA ARG A 156 11.17 -20.90 -4.51
C ARG A 156 12.17 -20.65 -5.63
N GLN A 157 11.74 -20.07 -6.76
CA GLN A 157 12.63 -19.74 -7.89
C GLN A 157 13.37 -18.41 -7.69
N ALA A 158 12.89 -17.51 -6.83
CA ALA A 158 13.55 -16.25 -6.52
C ALA A 158 14.92 -16.50 -5.87
N ALA A 159 15.91 -15.67 -6.23
CA ALA A 159 17.22 -15.68 -5.59
C ALA A 159 17.14 -15.16 -4.14
N ALA A 160 16.35 -14.11 -3.93
CA ALA A 160 16.05 -13.56 -2.61
C ALA A 160 14.59 -13.08 -2.56
N ILE A 161 14.08 -12.90 -1.36
CA ILE A 161 12.72 -12.46 -1.09
C ILE A 161 12.77 -11.31 -0.10
N VAL A 162 12.14 -10.20 -0.44
CA VAL A 162 11.93 -9.08 0.48
C VAL A 162 10.46 -9.06 0.90
N VAL A 163 10.20 -9.06 2.19
CA VAL A 163 8.86 -8.90 2.76
C VAL A 163 8.78 -7.62 3.58
N ILE A 164 7.59 -7.06 3.71
CA ILE A 164 7.39 -5.76 4.35
C ILE A 164 7.13 -5.81 5.86
N ALA A 165 6.90 -7.01 6.40
CA ALA A 165 6.62 -7.21 7.83
C ALA A 165 7.02 -8.62 8.28
N ASP A 166 7.37 -8.76 9.57
CA ASP A 166 7.75 -10.04 10.19
C ASP A 166 6.64 -11.11 10.10
N SER A 167 5.37 -10.68 10.10
CA SER A 167 4.23 -11.59 9.96
C SER A 167 4.28 -12.42 8.67
N PHE A 168 4.91 -11.91 7.61
CA PHE A 168 5.03 -12.61 6.32
C PHE A 168 6.12 -13.68 6.34
N VAL A 169 7.11 -13.59 7.25
CA VAL A 169 8.16 -14.60 7.41
C VAL A 169 7.55 -15.97 7.70
N ARG A 170 6.51 -16.04 8.54
CA ARG A 170 5.80 -17.28 8.88
C ARG A 170 5.22 -18.01 7.66
N VAL A 171 4.82 -17.28 6.63
CA VAL A 171 4.34 -17.88 5.38
C VAL A 171 5.48 -18.53 4.63
N HIS A 172 6.63 -17.87 4.57
CA HIS A 172 7.83 -18.37 3.92
C HIS A 172 8.46 -19.54 4.68
N GLU A 173 8.30 -19.62 6.01
CA GLU A 173 8.65 -20.81 6.82
C GLU A 173 7.83 -22.01 6.33
N ARG A 174 6.51 -21.87 6.25
CA ARG A 174 5.61 -22.93 5.72
C ARG A 174 5.94 -23.33 4.27
N TRP A 175 6.50 -22.41 3.49
CA TRP A 175 6.87 -22.65 2.10
C TRP A 175 8.28 -23.20 1.92
N GLY A 176 9.09 -23.25 2.99
CA GLY A 176 10.49 -23.65 2.95
C GLY A 176 11.39 -22.66 2.21
N THR A 177 11.07 -21.37 2.29
CA THR A 177 11.80 -20.26 1.65
C THR A 177 12.32 -19.21 2.63
N ALA A 178 12.15 -19.42 3.93
CA ALA A 178 12.54 -18.47 4.98
C ALA A 178 14.03 -18.06 4.92
N GLY A 179 14.92 -18.98 4.56
CA GLY A 179 16.36 -18.67 4.41
C GLY A 179 16.71 -17.67 3.30
N LYS A 180 15.75 -17.30 2.46
CA LYS A 180 15.90 -16.27 1.41
C LYS A 180 15.24 -14.95 1.77
N VAL A 181 14.56 -14.87 2.93
CA VAL A 181 13.73 -13.73 3.31
C VAL A 181 14.53 -12.68 4.06
N THR A 182 14.38 -11.45 3.65
CA THR A 182 14.81 -10.26 4.39
C THR A 182 13.60 -9.36 4.61
N VAL A 183 13.40 -8.91 5.84
CA VAL A 183 12.33 -7.95 6.16
C VAL A 183 12.83 -6.54 5.91
N ILE A 184 12.27 -5.87 4.92
CA ILE A 184 12.47 -4.44 4.66
C ILE A 184 11.10 -3.80 4.61
N PRO A 185 10.71 -2.98 5.58
CA PRO A 185 9.44 -2.27 5.55
C PRO A 185 9.40 -1.31 4.36
N ASN A 186 8.21 -0.97 3.90
CA ASN A 186 8.05 0.14 2.99
C ASN A 186 8.49 1.42 3.72
N TRP A 187 9.08 2.36 2.98
CA TRP A 187 9.50 3.63 3.53
C TRP A 187 8.40 4.69 3.43
N ALA A 188 8.60 5.77 4.14
CA ALA A 188 7.73 6.92 4.11
C ALA A 188 8.10 7.86 2.97
N PRO A 189 7.15 8.43 2.23
CA PRO A 189 7.41 9.39 1.14
C PRO A 189 7.72 10.78 1.70
N LEU A 190 8.80 10.91 2.46
CA LEU A 190 9.16 12.07 3.26
C LEU A 190 9.37 13.35 2.45
N ASP A 191 9.94 13.22 1.24
CA ASP A 191 10.21 14.34 0.34
C ASP A 191 8.96 14.77 -0.44
N GLU A 192 8.01 13.86 -0.61
CA GLU A 192 6.80 14.09 -1.41
C GLU A 192 5.62 14.51 -0.52
N ILE A 193 5.57 14.02 0.72
CA ILE A 193 4.55 14.39 1.71
C ILE A 193 5.23 15.14 2.85
N VAL A 194 5.20 16.45 2.75
CA VAL A 194 5.68 17.36 3.80
C VAL A 194 4.50 17.86 4.64
N PRO A 195 4.71 18.16 5.94
CA PRO A 195 3.68 18.79 6.75
C PRO A 195 3.25 20.13 6.15
N VAL A 196 1.95 20.31 5.98
CA VAL A 196 1.33 21.52 5.44
C VAL A 196 0.38 22.09 6.48
N ALA A 197 0.22 23.43 6.52
CA ALA A 197 -0.71 24.08 7.42
C ALA A 197 -2.15 23.54 7.27
N ARG A 198 -2.91 23.54 8.38
CA ARG A 198 -4.30 23.07 8.38
C ARG A 198 -5.17 23.90 7.43
N ALA A 199 -5.04 25.20 7.48
CA ALA A 199 -5.59 26.11 6.51
C ALA A 199 -4.61 26.21 5.32
N ASN A 200 -5.01 25.68 4.18
CA ASN A 200 -4.23 25.63 2.95
C ASN A 200 -5.14 25.81 1.74
N ALA A 201 -4.57 25.85 0.53
CA ALA A 201 -5.35 26.09 -0.69
C ALA A 201 -6.45 25.04 -0.89
N TRP A 202 -6.16 23.76 -0.61
CA TRP A 202 -7.12 22.68 -0.77
C TRP A 202 -8.25 22.76 0.28
N SER A 203 -7.94 23.10 1.54
CA SER A 203 -8.97 23.27 2.58
C SER A 203 -9.93 24.42 2.26
N ALA A 204 -9.39 25.53 1.76
CA ALA A 204 -10.20 26.68 1.36
C ALA A 204 -11.12 26.36 0.17
N GLU A 205 -10.58 25.67 -0.87
CA GLU A 205 -11.32 25.22 -2.06
C GLU A 205 -12.53 24.34 -1.70
N HIS A 206 -12.40 23.54 -0.62
CA HIS A 206 -13.45 22.60 -0.21
C HIS A 206 -14.27 23.09 1.00
N GLY A 207 -14.13 24.35 1.39
CA GLY A 207 -14.91 24.96 2.48
C GLY A 207 -14.65 24.32 3.84
N LEU A 208 -13.39 23.92 4.09
CA LEU A 208 -12.99 23.27 5.34
C LEU A 208 -12.34 24.22 6.33
N ASP A 209 -12.09 25.48 5.98
CA ASP A 209 -11.48 26.45 6.86
C ASP A 209 -12.37 26.74 8.07
N GLY A 210 -11.79 26.63 9.27
CA GLY A 210 -12.54 26.79 10.52
C GLY A 210 -13.47 25.63 10.91
N VAL A 211 -13.54 24.57 10.06
CA VAL A 211 -14.36 23.38 10.31
C VAL A 211 -13.50 22.25 10.86
N ARG A 212 -13.84 21.70 12.02
CA ARG A 212 -13.17 20.49 12.55
C ARG A 212 -13.36 19.32 11.61
N THR A 213 -12.28 18.65 11.23
CA THR A 213 -12.29 17.66 10.14
C THR A 213 -11.65 16.36 10.58
N VAL A 214 -12.38 15.26 10.43
CA VAL A 214 -11.86 13.89 10.47
C VAL A 214 -11.72 13.41 9.02
N LEU A 215 -10.50 13.06 8.61
CA LEU A 215 -10.19 12.80 7.21
C LEU A 215 -9.70 11.37 6.97
N TYR A 216 -10.26 10.75 5.93
CA TYR A 216 -9.78 9.51 5.35
C TYR A 216 -9.41 9.73 3.89
N SER A 217 -8.20 9.37 3.48
CA SER A 217 -7.75 9.42 2.08
C SER A 217 -7.20 8.05 1.65
N GLY A 218 -7.76 7.49 0.60
CA GLY A 218 -7.30 6.24 0.02
C GLY A 218 -8.43 5.28 -0.34
N THR A 219 -8.09 4.15 -0.97
CA THR A 219 -9.06 3.14 -1.40
C THR A 219 -9.79 2.52 -0.21
N LEU A 220 -11.11 2.42 -0.29
CA LEU A 220 -12.01 1.66 0.58
C LEU A 220 -12.50 0.43 -0.19
N GLY A 221 -11.82 -0.68 -0.02
CA GLY A 221 -12.18 -1.97 -0.64
C GLY A 221 -12.71 -2.96 0.40
N LEU A 222 -12.69 -4.25 0.03
CA LEU A 222 -13.18 -5.36 0.86
C LEU A 222 -12.46 -5.54 2.20
N LYS A 223 -11.30 -4.91 2.37
CA LYS A 223 -10.47 -4.93 3.61
C LYS A 223 -10.90 -3.86 4.63
N HIS A 224 -12.00 -3.16 4.39
CA HIS A 224 -12.40 -2.00 5.17
C HIS A 224 -13.91 -1.99 5.38
N ASN A 225 -14.34 -1.70 6.60
CA ASN A 225 -15.74 -1.40 6.91
C ASN A 225 -15.95 0.12 6.88
N PRO A 226 -16.41 0.70 5.75
CA PRO A 226 -16.50 2.16 5.60
C PRO A 226 -17.53 2.79 6.54
N VAL A 227 -18.54 2.04 6.98
CA VAL A 227 -19.60 2.53 7.87
C VAL A 227 -19.04 2.96 9.22
N LEU A 228 -17.92 2.38 9.68
CA LEU A 228 -17.27 2.79 10.93
C LEU A 228 -16.81 4.25 10.91
N LEU A 229 -16.44 4.80 9.74
CA LEU A 229 -16.10 6.22 9.61
C LEU A 229 -17.33 7.11 9.88
N VAL A 230 -18.45 6.76 9.31
CA VAL A 230 -19.72 7.49 9.52
C VAL A 230 -20.17 7.39 10.97
N ARG A 231 -20.09 6.21 11.57
CA ARG A 231 -20.45 6.01 12.97
C ARG A 231 -19.52 6.73 13.93
N LEU A 232 -18.24 6.81 13.62
CA LEU A 232 -17.30 7.64 14.40
C LEU A 232 -17.72 9.12 14.35
N ALA A 233 -18.04 9.64 13.17
CA ALA A 233 -18.50 11.02 13.01
C ALA A 233 -19.84 11.29 13.72
N GLU A 234 -20.77 10.34 13.70
CA GLU A 234 -22.01 10.36 14.49
C GLU A 234 -21.74 10.49 15.98
N ARG A 235 -20.84 9.64 16.54
CA ARG A 235 -20.44 9.71 17.97
C ARG A 235 -19.79 11.05 18.34
N LEU A 236 -18.98 11.63 17.44
CA LEU A 236 -18.35 12.93 17.65
C LEU A 236 -19.39 14.06 17.68
N ARG A 237 -20.35 14.05 16.75
CA ARG A 237 -21.46 15.00 16.74
C ARG A 237 -22.28 14.91 18.03
N ASP A 238 -22.64 13.74 18.46
CA ASP A 238 -23.49 13.50 19.63
C ASP A 238 -22.79 13.90 20.95
N ARG A 239 -21.45 14.02 20.93
CA ARG A 239 -20.63 14.54 22.02
C ARG A 239 -20.48 16.08 22.02
N GLY A 240 -21.21 16.79 21.15
CA GLY A 240 -21.32 18.25 21.15
C GLY A 240 -20.29 19.00 20.33
N GLY A 241 -19.60 18.33 19.40
CA GLY A 241 -18.70 19.01 18.46
C GLY A 241 -19.10 18.77 17.01
N PRO A 242 -19.52 19.77 16.23
CA PRO A 242 -19.70 19.59 14.79
C PRO A 242 -18.36 19.22 14.17
N VAL A 243 -18.31 18.02 13.58
CA VAL A 243 -17.14 17.48 12.88
C VAL A 243 -17.57 17.08 11.48
N ARG A 244 -16.86 17.55 10.49
CA ARG A 244 -17.03 17.12 9.11
C ARG A 244 -16.20 15.87 8.83
N LEU A 245 -16.87 14.83 8.37
CA LEU A 245 -16.19 13.67 7.82
C LEU A 245 -15.80 13.95 6.37
N VAL A 246 -14.51 13.96 6.08
CA VAL A 246 -13.99 14.10 4.71
C VAL A 246 -13.42 12.77 4.26
N VAL A 247 -13.91 12.26 3.14
CA VAL A 247 -13.44 11.00 2.56
C VAL A 247 -13.01 11.23 1.12
N VAL A 248 -11.72 11.09 0.87
CA VAL A 248 -11.12 11.14 -0.47
C VAL A 248 -10.93 9.70 -0.94
N ASN A 249 -11.86 9.21 -1.74
CA ASN A 249 -11.91 7.82 -2.19
C ASN A 249 -12.57 7.71 -3.56
N ASP A 250 -12.15 6.70 -4.31
CA ASP A 250 -12.79 6.27 -5.54
C ASP A 250 -12.98 4.75 -5.49
N GLY A 251 -14.23 4.30 -5.55
CA GLY A 251 -14.51 2.87 -5.50
C GLY A 251 -15.90 2.48 -4.97
N PRO A 252 -16.12 1.18 -4.74
CA PRO A 252 -17.44 0.61 -4.42
C PRO A 252 -18.01 1.04 -3.06
N ALA A 253 -17.17 1.58 -2.16
CA ALA A 253 -17.64 2.04 -0.85
C ALA A 253 -18.35 3.40 -0.89
N VAL A 254 -18.24 4.17 -1.97
CA VAL A 254 -18.80 5.52 -2.08
C VAL A 254 -20.33 5.54 -1.87
N PRO A 255 -21.14 4.70 -2.54
CA PRO A 255 -22.58 4.64 -2.28
C PRO A 255 -22.90 4.29 -0.83
N VAL A 256 -22.22 3.29 -0.27
CA VAL A 256 -22.42 2.83 1.12
C VAL A 256 -22.17 3.96 2.13
N LEU A 257 -21.10 4.73 1.93
CA LEU A 257 -20.79 5.89 2.78
C LEU A 257 -21.87 6.97 2.69
N ARG A 258 -22.30 7.30 1.47
CA ARG A 258 -23.33 8.31 1.24
C ARG A 258 -24.63 7.96 1.92
N ASP A 259 -25.11 6.72 1.70
CA ASP A 259 -26.37 6.24 2.27
C ASP A 259 -26.30 6.17 3.81
N ALA A 260 -25.18 5.69 4.35
CA ALA A 260 -24.97 5.62 5.79
C ALA A 260 -24.91 7.01 6.44
N ALA A 261 -24.25 7.98 5.81
CA ALA A 261 -24.17 9.36 6.30
C ALA A 261 -25.54 10.05 6.27
N ALA A 262 -26.27 9.93 5.16
CA ALA A 262 -27.61 10.49 5.03
C ALA A 262 -28.57 9.92 6.07
N ALA A 263 -28.57 8.61 6.29
CA ALA A 263 -29.43 7.95 7.28
C ALA A 263 -29.15 8.39 8.73
N ARG A 264 -27.94 8.90 9.02
CA ARG A 264 -27.51 9.32 10.36
C ARG A 264 -27.35 10.85 10.55
N GLY A 265 -27.64 11.63 9.51
CA GLY A 265 -27.45 13.07 9.56
C GLY A 265 -25.98 13.49 9.82
N VAL A 266 -25.02 12.74 9.27
CA VAL A 266 -23.59 13.02 9.36
C VAL A 266 -23.17 13.93 8.21
N GLU A 267 -22.50 15.04 8.51
CA GLU A 267 -21.91 15.90 7.50
C GLU A 267 -20.72 15.20 6.83
N LEU A 268 -20.93 14.82 5.56
CA LEU A 268 -19.97 14.06 4.77
C LEU A 268 -19.57 14.83 3.50
N THR A 269 -18.27 15.05 3.34
CA THR A 269 -17.67 15.51 2.08
C THR A 269 -16.99 14.32 1.40
N LEU A 270 -17.55 13.86 0.28
CA LEU A 270 -17.00 12.79 -0.55
C LEU A 270 -16.35 13.40 -1.78
N LEU A 271 -15.07 13.12 -1.97
CA LEU A 271 -14.27 13.60 -3.09
C LEU A 271 -13.61 12.42 -3.81
N PRO A 272 -13.42 12.49 -5.14
CA PRO A 272 -12.63 11.51 -5.86
C PRO A 272 -11.15 11.60 -5.47
N PHE A 273 -10.33 10.65 -5.92
CA PHE A 273 -8.89 10.76 -5.73
C PHE A 273 -8.37 12.08 -6.30
N GLN A 274 -7.55 12.73 -5.50
CA GLN A 274 -6.88 13.96 -5.87
C GLN A 274 -5.56 13.67 -6.58
N PRO A 275 -5.04 14.60 -7.40
CA PRO A 275 -3.69 14.51 -7.93
C PRO A 275 -2.67 14.26 -6.81
N TYR A 276 -1.69 13.41 -7.07
CA TYR A 276 -0.73 12.98 -6.04
C TYR A 276 0.04 14.15 -5.43
N GLU A 277 0.33 15.15 -6.25
CA GLU A 277 1.04 16.37 -5.86
C GLU A 277 0.27 17.21 -4.83
N ARG A 278 -1.05 17.05 -4.77
CA ARG A 278 -1.92 17.72 -3.79
C ARG A 278 -2.10 16.92 -2.49
N LEU A 279 -1.56 15.69 -2.43
CA LEU A 279 -1.74 14.84 -1.25
C LEU A 279 -1.26 15.49 0.07
N PRO A 280 -0.14 16.25 0.11
CA PRO A 280 0.25 16.99 1.32
C PRO A 280 -0.83 17.95 1.81
N GLU A 281 -1.46 18.71 0.91
CA GLU A 281 -2.55 19.64 1.24
C GLU A 281 -3.79 18.89 1.73
N VAL A 282 -4.17 17.81 1.04
CA VAL A 282 -5.30 16.94 1.42
C VAL A 282 -5.12 16.43 2.86
N LEU A 283 -3.97 15.80 3.15
CA LEU A 283 -3.69 15.24 4.47
C LEU A 283 -3.52 16.35 5.53
N GLY A 284 -2.88 17.46 5.15
CA GLY A 284 -2.75 18.65 5.99
C GLY A 284 -4.10 19.24 6.43
N SER A 285 -5.15 19.07 5.62
CA SER A 285 -6.50 19.59 5.89
C SER A 285 -7.29 18.78 6.92
N GLY A 286 -6.81 17.60 7.35
CA GLY A 286 -7.42 16.84 8.44
C GLY A 286 -6.90 17.29 9.80
N ASP A 287 -7.78 17.49 10.78
CA ASP A 287 -7.37 17.65 12.17
C ASP A 287 -6.97 16.31 12.79
N VAL A 288 -7.67 15.24 12.39
CA VAL A 288 -7.33 13.84 12.69
C VAL A 288 -7.47 13.01 11.42
N LEU A 289 -6.43 12.24 11.09
CA LEU A 289 -6.45 11.28 10.00
C LEU A 289 -6.88 9.91 10.50
N VAL A 290 -7.69 9.17 9.75
CA VAL A 290 -8.16 7.84 10.16
C VAL A 290 -7.61 6.75 9.27
N VAL A 291 -6.98 5.73 9.87
CA VAL A 291 -6.62 4.48 9.20
C VAL A 291 -7.59 3.39 9.60
N LEU A 292 -8.17 2.72 8.63
CA LEU A 292 -9.16 1.66 8.82
C LEU A 292 -8.66 0.35 8.23
N LEU A 293 -8.83 -0.75 8.97
CA LEU A 293 -8.51 -2.11 8.51
C LEU A 293 -9.38 -3.12 9.24
N ASP A 294 -10.09 -3.97 8.50
CA ASP A 294 -10.93 -5.02 9.07
C ASP A 294 -10.12 -6.10 9.82
N PRO A 295 -10.72 -6.78 10.81
CA PRO A 295 -10.06 -7.81 11.60
C PRO A 295 -9.41 -8.90 10.74
N ASP A 296 -10.13 -9.40 9.74
CA ASP A 296 -9.68 -10.49 8.88
C ASP A 296 -8.51 -10.09 7.97
N ALA A 297 -8.42 -8.81 7.60
CA ALA A 297 -7.35 -8.28 6.77
C ALA A 297 -6.03 -8.03 7.55
N GLY A 298 -6.10 -7.98 8.88
CA GLY A 298 -4.96 -7.64 9.73
C GLY A 298 -3.79 -8.62 9.66
N GLN A 299 -4.02 -9.85 9.24
CA GLN A 299 -2.99 -10.90 9.16
C GLN A 299 -2.14 -10.84 7.88
N PHE A 300 -2.67 -10.31 6.78
CA PHE A 300 -2.05 -10.35 5.45
C PHE A 300 -1.91 -8.98 4.78
N SER A 301 -2.30 -7.91 5.43
CA SER A 301 -2.22 -6.56 4.90
C SER A 301 -1.70 -5.56 5.93
N VAL A 302 -0.82 -4.66 5.49
CA VAL A 302 -0.39 -3.49 6.24
C VAL A 302 -0.85 -2.26 5.48
N PRO A 303 -1.69 -1.39 6.06
CA PRO A 303 -2.17 -0.19 5.38
C PRO A 303 -1.02 0.77 5.06
N SER A 304 -0.62 0.84 3.78
CA SER A 304 0.48 1.72 3.32
C SER A 304 0.23 3.20 3.60
N LYS A 305 -1.05 3.62 3.65
CA LYS A 305 -1.44 4.99 3.99
C LYS A 305 -0.96 5.45 5.38
N THR A 306 -0.71 4.50 6.30
CA THR A 306 -0.15 4.81 7.62
C THR A 306 1.15 5.59 7.49
N LEU A 307 2.06 5.19 6.60
CA LEU A 307 3.32 5.90 6.38
C LEU A 307 3.10 7.30 5.81
N SER A 308 2.20 7.45 4.85
CA SER A 308 1.82 8.77 4.30
C SER A 308 1.22 9.69 5.36
N TYR A 309 0.41 9.13 6.26
CA TYR A 309 -0.20 9.90 7.36
C TYR A 309 0.82 10.33 8.41
N LEU A 310 1.77 9.46 8.73
CA LEU A 310 2.90 9.83 9.60
C LEU A 310 3.73 10.96 8.98
N CYS A 311 3.97 10.93 7.64
CA CYS A 311 4.67 12.01 6.95
C CYS A 311 3.94 13.35 7.02
N ALA A 312 2.63 13.35 6.97
CA ALA A 312 1.80 14.57 6.98
C ALA A 312 1.86 15.31 8.31
N GLY A 313 2.41 14.72 9.38
CA GLY A 313 2.57 15.37 10.68
C GLY A 313 1.23 15.74 11.31
N ARG A 314 0.23 14.85 11.22
CA ARG A 314 -1.08 15.01 11.83
C ARG A 314 -1.35 13.90 12.84
N PRO A 315 -2.22 14.12 13.85
CA PRO A 315 -2.72 13.06 14.70
C PRO A 315 -3.40 11.97 13.86
N VAL A 316 -3.13 10.69 14.18
CA VAL A 316 -3.68 9.56 13.44
C VAL A 316 -4.49 8.67 14.37
N LEU A 317 -5.74 8.39 14.03
CA LEU A 317 -6.56 7.37 14.66
C LEU A 317 -6.48 6.06 13.87
N GLY A 318 -6.11 4.97 14.53
CA GLY A 318 -6.18 3.63 13.94
C GLY A 318 -7.46 2.90 14.39
N LEU A 319 -8.30 2.48 13.44
CA LEU A 319 -9.36 1.50 13.66
C LEU A 319 -8.94 0.19 12.99
N MET A 320 -8.22 -0.66 13.74
CA MET A 320 -7.59 -1.86 13.18
C MET A 320 -7.21 -2.87 14.26
N PRO A 321 -6.92 -4.13 13.88
CA PRO A 321 -6.43 -5.15 14.82
C PRO A 321 -5.13 -4.72 15.51
N ALA A 322 -5.08 -4.91 16.82
CA ALA A 322 -3.98 -4.46 17.68
C ALA A 322 -2.60 -5.06 17.33
N GLY A 323 -2.58 -6.27 16.76
CA GLY A 323 -1.37 -6.99 16.34
C GLY A 323 -0.79 -6.56 14.99
N ASN A 324 -1.48 -5.69 14.24
CA ASN A 324 -0.99 -5.21 12.94
C ASN A 324 0.24 -4.32 13.09
N LEU A 325 1.16 -4.36 12.11
CA LEU A 325 2.34 -3.50 12.10
C LEU A 325 1.96 -2.02 12.15
N ALA A 326 0.97 -1.59 11.37
CA ALA A 326 0.50 -0.21 11.38
C ALA A 326 -0.01 0.22 12.77
N ALA A 327 -0.69 -0.67 13.50
CA ALA A 327 -1.13 -0.40 14.87
C ALA A 327 0.05 -0.17 15.82
N ARG A 328 1.14 -0.94 15.68
CA ARG A 328 2.37 -0.74 16.45
C ARG A 328 3.01 0.62 16.16
N LEU A 329 3.12 0.96 14.87
CA LEU A 329 3.69 2.24 14.44
C LEU A 329 2.90 3.44 14.97
N LEU A 330 1.57 3.40 14.86
CA LEU A 330 0.73 4.46 15.39
C LEU A 330 0.91 4.65 16.90
N ARG A 331 1.01 3.55 17.67
CA ARG A 331 1.28 3.65 19.11
C ARG A 331 2.66 4.21 19.41
N GLN A 332 3.69 3.85 18.64
CA GLN A 332 5.04 4.41 18.77
C GLN A 332 5.08 5.92 18.48
N ALA A 333 4.16 6.40 17.64
CA ALA A 333 3.96 7.82 17.36
C ALA A 333 2.98 8.51 18.35
N GLY A 334 2.70 7.89 19.50
CA GLY A 334 1.77 8.43 20.49
C GLY A 334 0.30 8.44 20.08
N SER A 335 -0.03 7.96 18.90
CA SER A 335 -1.38 7.92 18.34
C SER A 335 -2.22 6.77 18.91
N ALA A 336 -3.56 6.91 18.85
CA ALA A 336 -4.47 5.89 19.38
C ALA A 336 -4.84 4.82 18.36
N VAL A 337 -5.02 3.60 18.86
CA VAL A 337 -5.49 2.47 18.08
C VAL A 337 -6.56 1.72 18.84
N PHE A 338 -7.70 1.54 18.20
CA PHE A 338 -8.84 0.79 18.72
C PHE A 338 -9.24 -0.34 17.79
N PRO A 339 -9.89 -1.39 18.29
CA PRO A 339 -10.49 -2.42 17.44
C PRO A 339 -11.45 -1.82 16.39
N PRO A 340 -11.49 -2.37 15.17
CA PRO A 340 -12.36 -1.85 14.10
C PRO A 340 -13.80 -2.38 14.25
N GLU A 341 -14.42 -2.10 15.38
CA GLU A 341 -15.75 -2.55 15.79
C GLU A 341 -16.54 -1.45 16.47
N GLU A 342 -17.85 -1.55 16.46
CA GLU A 342 -18.74 -0.54 17.01
C GLU A 342 -18.53 -0.27 18.49
N ALA A 343 -18.32 -1.32 19.28
CA ALA A 343 -18.11 -1.22 20.72
C ALA A 343 -16.88 -0.36 21.11
N ALA A 344 -15.94 -0.16 20.18
CA ALA A 344 -14.75 0.65 20.41
C ALA A 344 -14.93 2.14 20.04
N LEU A 345 -15.97 2.48 19.30
CA LEU A 345 -16.14 3.83 18.73
C LEU A 345 -16.34 4.94 19.77
N ASP A 346 -16.98 4.65 20.90
CA ASP A 346 -17.14 5.65 21.97
C ASP A 346 -15.80 6.08 22.55
N ARG A 347 -14.85 5.15 22.73
CA ARG A 347 -13.50 5.43 23.19
C ARG A 347 -12.68 6.15 22.10
N ALA A 348 -12.84 5.72 20.84
CA ALA A 348 -12.21 6.38 19.72
C ALA A 348 -12.68 7.83 19.56
N ALA A 349 -13.99 8.07 19.65
CA ALA A 349 -14.57 9.42 19.61
C ALA A 349 -14.10 10.30 20.78
N ALA A 350 -14.02 9.74 22.00
CA ALA A 350 -13.49 10.47 23.16
C ALA A 350 -12.05 10.93 22.92
N TRP A 351 -11.17 10.05 22.43
CA TRP A 351 -9.80 10.40 22.10
C TRP A 351 -9.72 11.48 21.01
N VAL A 352 -10.51 11.36 19.92
CA VAL A 352 -10.55 12.37 18.87
C VAL A 352 -11.00 13.71 19.45
N GLN A 353 -12.01 13.74 20.31
CA GLN A 353 -12.49 14.96 20.94
C GLN A 353 -11.44 15.62 21.84
N GLU A 354 -10.69 14.84 22.60
CA GLU A 354 -9.54 15.35 23.37
C GLU A 354 -8.51 16.01 22.47
N VAL A 355 -8.13 15.36 21.37
CA VAL A 355 -7.17 15.91 20.38
C VAL A 355 -7.70 17.21 19.75
N LEU A 356 -8.98 17.24 19.36
CA LEU A 356 -9.61 18.43 18.77
C LEU A 356 -9.76 19.59 19.77
N SER A 357 -9.75 19.31 21.06
CA SER A 357 -9.91 20.32 22.12
C SER A 357 -8.58 20.86 22.63
N ASP A 358 -7.46 20.19 22.32
CA ASP A 358 -6.12 20.56 22.75
C ASP A 358 -5.17 20.70 21.54
N PRO A 359 -5.02 21.93 21.00
CA PRO A 359 -4.14 22.18 19.86
C PRO A 359 -2.66 21.83 20.14
N ALA A 360 -2.19 22.00 21.37
CA ALA A 360 -0.82 21.68 21.74
C ALA A 360 -0.57 20.17 21.67
N ARG A 361 -1.50 19.38 22.19
CA ARG A 361 -1.47 17.91 22.06
C ARG A 361 -1.55 17.47 20.61
N ALA A 362 -2.42 18.07 19.79
CA ALA A 362 -2.53 17.76 18.38
C ALA A 362 -1.21 18.03 17.62
N GLU A 363 -0.58 19.17 17.90
CA GLU A 363 0.72 19.52 17.33
C GLU A 363 1.82 18.54 17.78
N GLN A 364 1.85 18.17 19.05
CA GLN A 364 2.82 17.21 19.59
C GLN A 364 2.68 15.84 18.91
N LEU A 365 1.47 15.30 18.81
CA LEU A 365 1.20 14.04 18.10
C LEU A 365 1.61 14.10 16.62
N GLY A 366 1.40 15.22 15.97
CA GLY A 366 1.86 15.44 14.60
C GLY A 366 3.39 15.40 14.48
N LYS A 367 4.10 16.07 15.37
CA LYS A 367 5.58 16.07 15.44
C LYS A 367 6.13 14.66 15.70
N GLU A 368 5.53 13.93 16.63
CA GLU A 368 5.93 12.54 16.94
C GLU A 368 5.69 11.60 15.74
N SER A 369 4.57 11.77 15.04
CA SER A 369 4.27 11.04 13.82
C SER A 369 5.35 11.27 12.75
N ARG A 370 5.68 12.53 12.47
CA ARG A 370 6.70 12.91 11.50
C ARG A 370 8.09 12.40 11.90
N ALA A 371 8.49 12.59 13.16
CA ALA A 371 9.78 12.15 13.67
C ALA A 371 9.96 10.63 13.58
N LEU A 372 8.89 9.85 13.84
CA LEU A 372 8.92 8.40 13.64
C LEU A 372 9.16 8.03 12.17
N ALA A 373 8.46 8.71 11.24
CA ALA A 373 8.63 8.47 9.81
C ALA A 373 10.07 8.75 9.36
N GLU A 374 10.65 9.87 9.80
CA GLU A 374 12.03 10.26 9.45
C GLU A 374 13.07 9.30 10.04
N ARG A 375 12.89 8.86 11.28
CA ARG A 375 13.86 8.00 11.97
C ARG A 375 13.89 6.57 11.42
N GLU A 376 12.71 5.99 11.11
CA GLU A 376 12.62 4.55 10.87
C GLU A 376 12.30 4.18 9.41
N PHE A 377 11.78 5.13 8.64
CA PHE A 377 11.26 4.86 7.31
C PHE A 377 11.85 5.74 6.21
N ALA A 378 13.07 6.27 6.42
CA ALA A 378 13.78 6.98 5.36
C ALA A 378 14.14 6.04 4.20
N LEU A 379 13.91 6.51 2.98
CA LEU A 379 14.20 5.78 1.75
C LEU A 379 15.65 5.29 1.68
N GLU A 380 16.61 6.12 2.08
CA GLU A 380 18.04 5.88 1.91
C GLU A 380 18.52 4.58 2.59
N GLY A 381 18.10 4.34 3.82
CA GLY A 381 18.41 3.12 4.56
C GLY A 381 17.78 1.87 3.93
N CYS A 382 16.52 1.97 3.50
CA CYS A 382 15.83 0.88 2.81
C CYS A 382 16.46 0.60 1.45
N ALA A 383 16.78 1.63 0.67
CA ALA A 383 17.40 1.49 -0.64
C ALA A 383 18.79 0.82 -0.56
N SER A 384 19.61 1.15 0.44
CA SER A 384 20.91 0.50 0.66
C SER A 384 20.76 -1.01 0.90
N ARG A 385 19.74 -1.41 1.64
CA ARG A 385 19.44 -2.83 1.90
C ARG A 385 18.95 -3.53 0.63
N PHE A 386 18.08 -2.89 -0.16
CA PHE A 386 17.65 -3.41 -1.48
C PHE A 386 18.82 -3.57 -2.43
N GLU A 387 19.68 -2.56 -2.52
CA GLU A 387 20.88 -2.56 -3.39
C GLU A 387 21.81 -3.73 -3.03
N ALA A 388 22.06 -3.96 -1.75
CA ALA A 388 22.87 -5.08 -1.28
C ALA A 388 22.28 -6.44 -1.69
N ILE A 389 20.94 -6.62 -1.56
CA ILE A 389 20.24 -7.84 -1.96
C ILE A 389 20.32 -8.03 -3.48
N LEU A 390 20.06 -6.96 -4.26
CA LEU A 390 20.11 -7.01 -5.73
C LEU A 390 21.52 -7.33 -6.23
N THR A 391 22.54 -6.72 -5.63
CA THR A 391 23.95 -6.98 -5.97
C THR A 391 24.34 -8.42 -5.65
N SER A 392 23.98 -8.92 -4.47
CA SER A 392 24.19 -10.32 -4.08
C SER A 392 23.49 -11.28 -5.06
N ALA A 393 22.24 -11.01 -5.42
CA ALA A 393 21.50 -11.83 -6.37
C ALA A 393 22.14 -11.85 -7.76
N ALA A 394 22.59 -10.68 -8.26
CA ALA A 394 23.30 -10.57 -9.55
C ALA A 394 24.62 -11.36 -9.56
N GLY A 395 25.37 -11.34 -8.44
CA GLY A 395 26.62 -12.07 -8.28
C GLY A 395 26.49 -13.60 -8.43
N HIS A 396 25.32 -14.17 -8.16
CA HIS A 396 25.06 -15.59 -8.38
C HIS A 396 25.00 -16.02 -9.85
N ARG A 397 24.81 -15.07 -10.78
CA ARG A 397 24.83 -15.34 -12.24
C ARG A 397 26.22 -15.68 -12.76
N HIS A 398 27.26 -15.20 -12.10
CA HIS A 398 28.67 -15.32 -12.54
C HIS A 398 29.47 -16.44 -11.83
N ARG A 399 28.83 -17.23 -10.98
CA ARG A 399 29.49 -18.45 -10.44
C ARG A 399 29.21 -19.62 -11.38
N PRO A 400 30.28 -20.29 -11.91
CA PRO A 400 30.16 -21.41 -12.82
C PRO A 400 29.47 -22.61 -12.18
#